data_dcc77518e9afba68ff874b1cc74c1db4
#
_entry.id   dcc77518e9afba68ff874b1cc74c1db4
#
_cell.length_a   1.000
_cell.length_b   1.000
_cell.length_c   1.000
_cell.angle_alpha   90.00
_cell.angle_beta   90.00
_cell.angle_gamma   90.00
#
_symmetry.space_group_name_H-M   'P 1'
#
loop_
_entity.id
_entity.type
_entity.pdbx_description
1 polymer ?
#
loop_
_entity_poly.entity_id
_entity_poly.type
_entity_poly.pdbx_seq_one_letter_code
_entity_poly.pdbx_strand_id
1 'polypeptide(L)'
;MRAIFDATAIVEDLRLRSAVLTPSWTRTVFAKRPVAAFAAVSVEETLNAICGEKSPIASNEIQIVVTDIAGNGAVVPIKITTGALKADSISIVASKNPVPLVAKFVLIGRATQGVDTRIKLADSCDIIVVVEAENRFYVARRVIEAATDGCGI
;
A
#
# COMPACT_ATOMS: atom_id res chain seq x y z
N MET A 1 -81.84 22.59 16.58
CA MET A 1 -80.48 23.05 16.75
C MET A 1 -79.57 22.12 15.97
N ARG A 2 -79.04 22.57 14.84
CA ARG A 2 -78.20 21.79 13.92
C ARG A 2 -76.74 22.02 14.29
N ALA A 3 -76.03 21.03 14.68
CA ALA A 3 -74.58 21.05 14.80
C ALA A 3 -73.98 20.70 13.40
N ILE A 4 -73.35 21.66 12.77
CA ILE A 4 -72.62 21.50 11.54
C ILE A 4 -71.24 21.01 11.95
N PHE A 5 -70.92 19.77 11.61
CA PHE A 5 -69.55 19.23 11.77
C PHE A 5 -68.75 19.75 10.59
N ASP A 6 -67.81 20.60 10.90
CA ASP A 6 -66.86 21.19 9.93
C ASP A 6 -65.82 20.10 9.60
N ALA A 7 -65.94 19.56 8.38
CA ALA A 7 -65.10 18.47 7.86
C ALA A 7 -63.75 18.98 7.34
N THR A 8 -63.34 20.24 7.69
CA THR A 8 -62.15 20.87 7.09
C THR A 8 -60.89 20.76 7.94
N ALA A 9 -60.97 20.16 9.15
CA ALA A 9 -59.84 20.13 10.09
C ALA A 9 -58.97 18.87 10.04
N ILE A 10 -59.18 17.94 9.08
CA ILE A 10 -58.46 16.65 9.05
C ILE A 10 -57.45 16.57 7.90
N VAL A 11 -57.33 17.60 7.05
CA VAL A 11 -56.46 17.52 5.85
C VAL A 11 -55.09 18.19 6.02
N GLU A 12 -54.82 18.85 7.15
CA GLU A 12 -53.56 19.60 7.29
C GLU A 12 -52.40 18.87 7.96
N ASP A 13 -52.54 17.63 8.37
CA ASP A 13 -51.43 16.92 9.08
C ASP A 13 -50.79 15.80 8.28
N LEU A 14 -51.01 15.75 6.95
CA LEU A 14 -50.25 14.88 6.05
C LEU A 14 -49.14 15.64 5.36
N ARG A 15 -48.30 16.32 6.16
CA ARG A 15 -47.00 16.77 5.64
C ARG A 15 -46.14 15.53 5.44
N LEU A 16 -46.08 15.11 4.20
CA LEU A 16 -45.08 14.16 3.70
C LEU A 16 -43.71 14.61 4.23
N ARG A 17 -43.17 13.88 5.18
CA ARG A 17 -41.76 13.93 5.49
C ARG A 17 -41.04 13.40 4.25
N SER A 18 -40.67 14.28 3.34
CA SER A 18 -39.75 13.99 2.28
C SER A 18 -38.45 13.53 2.94
N ALA A 19 -38.25 12.20 3.00
CA ALA A 19 -36.97 11.63 3.34
C ALA A 19 -36.00 12.09 2.25
N VAL A 20 -35.20 13.09 2.59
CA VAL A 20 -34.06 13.51 1.75
C VAL A 20 -33.09 12.33 1.78
N LEU A 21 -33.19 11.48 0.75
CA LEU A 21 -32.17 10.49 0.43
C LEU A 21 -30.93 11.28 0.04
N THR A 22 -30.08 11.57 1.02
CA THR A 22 -28.75 12.08 0.75
C THR A 22 -28.01 11.00 -0.05
N PRO A 23 -27.59 11.28 -1.29
CA PRO A 23 -26.80 10.33 -2.03
C PRO A 23 -25.49 10.10 -1.24
N SER A 24 -25.35 8.90 -0.70
CA SER A 24 -24.10 8.45 -0.12
C SER A 24 -23.08 8.42 -1.27
N TRP A 25 -22.29 9.46 -1.38
CA TRP A 25 -21.19 9.52 -2.34
C TRP A 25 -20.14 8.51 -1.87
N THR A 26 -20.25 7.31 -2.38
CA THR A 26 -19.19 6.33 -2.25
C THR A 26 -17.97 6.91 -2.97
N ARG A 27 -17.03 7.43 -2.18
CA ARG A 27 -15.71 7.77 -2.70
C ARG A 27 -15.06 6.47 -3.16
N THR A 28 -15.16 6.20 -4.42
CA THR A 28 -14.34 5.17 -5.08
C THR A 28 -12.89 5.63 -4.98
N VAL A 29 -12.17 5.07 -4.01
CA VAL A 29 -10.72 5.25 -3.91
C VAL A 29 -10.11 4.39 -5.01
N PHE A 30 -9.84 5.00 -6.16
CA PHE A 30 -9.02 4.36 -7.18
C PHE A 30 -7.57 4.34 -6.64
N ALA A 31 -7.09 3.18 -6.23
CA ALA A 31 -5.69 2.97 -5.99
C ALA A 31 -4.94 3.20 -7.31
N LYS A 32 -4.32 4.37 -7.45
CA LYS A 32 -3.57 4.74 -8.65
C LYS A 32 -2.28 3.91 -8.67
N ARG A 33 -2.29 2.83 -9.46
CA ARG A 33 -1.10 1.99 -9.65
C ARG A 33 0.01 2.86 -10.29
N PRO A 34 1.22 2.93 -9.71
CA PRO A 34 2.31 3.68 -10.30
C PRO A 34 2.89 2.90 -11.50
N VAL A 35 2.23 3.01 -12.65
CA VAL A 35 2.56 2.23 -13.86
C VAL A 35 4.02 2.44 -14.27
N ALA A 36 4.53 3.66 -14.20
CA ALA A 36 5.91 3.97 -14.55
C ALA A 36 6.92 3.21 -13.67
N ALA A 37 6.68 3.13 -12.36
CA ALA A 37 7.58 2.41 -11.45
C ALA A 37 7.57 0.88 -11.69
N PHE A 38 6.42 0.32 -12.12
CA PHE A 38 6.32 -1.11 -12.49
C PHE A 38 6.80 -1.42 -13.91
N ALA A 39 7.02 -0.39 -14.73
CA ALA A 39 7.59 -0.53 -16.06
C ALA A 39 9.10 -0.28 -16.11
N ALA A 40 9.67 0.29 -15.05
CA ALA A 40 11.10 0.57 -14.95
C ALA A 40 11.93 -0.73 -14.98
N VAL A 41 13.03 -0.70 -15.69
CA VAL A 41 13.95 -1.84 -15.85
C VAL A 41 15.26 -1.68 -15.06
N SER A 42 15.45 -0.51 -14.41
CA SER A 42 16.59 -0.26 -13.54
C SER A 42 16.14 0.21 -12.16
N VAL A 43 17.01 0.01 -11.16
CA VAL A 43 16.77 0.48 -9.79
C VAL A 43 16.63 2.00 -9.74
N GLU A 44 17.46 2.70 -10.50
CA GLU A 44 17.46 4.16 -10.53
C GLU A 44 16.15 4.72 -11.11
N GLU A 45 15.72 4.20 -12.25
CA GLU A 45 14.42 4.56 -12.84
C GLU A 45 13.26 4.25 -11.89
N THR A 46 13.33 3.10 -11.20
CA THR A 46 12.32 2.69 -10.24
C THR A 46 12.25 3.67 -9.06
N LEU A 47 13.39 4.04 -8.48
CA LEU A 47 13.45 4.99 -7.38
C LEU A 47 12.99 6.37 -7.82
N ASN A 48 13.38 6.84 -9.00
CA ASN A 48 12.91 8.09 -9.57
C ASN A 48 11.38 8.10 -9.81
N ALA A 49 10.83 6.99 -10.26
CA ALA A 49 9.39 6.85 -10.46
C ALA A 49 8.60 6.78 -9.14
N ILE A 50 9.22 6.32 -8.04
CA ILE A 50 8.61 6.26 -6.70
C ILE A 50 8.73 7.60 -5.99
N CYS A 51 9.94 8.18 -5.95
CA CYS A 51 10.29 9.35 -5.15
C CYS A 51 10.12 10.68 -5.90
N GLY A 52 10.06 10.64 -7.24
CA GLY A 52 10.11 11.84 -8.08
C GLY A 52 11.45 12.56 -7.91
N GLU A 53 11.40 13.87 -7.75
CA GLU A 53 12.60 14.71 -7.53
C GLU A 53 13.13 14.70 -6.09
N LYS A 54 12.43 13.98 -5.18
CA LYS A 54 12.80 13.94 -3.76
C LYS A 54 13.84 12.86 -3.52
N SER A 55 14.94 13.22 -2.87
CA SER A 55 15.95 12.25 -2.46
C SER A 55 15.48 11.47 -1.22
N PRO A 56 15.53 10.13 -1.23
CA PRO A 56 15.16 9.34 -0.08
C PRO A 56 16.21 9.46 1.03
N ILE A 57 15.76 9.49 2.28
CA ILE A 57 16.59 9.64 3.48
C ILE A 57 16.82 8.25 4.07
N ALA A 58 18.07 7.89 4.34
CA ALA A 58 18.38 6.65 5.03
C ALA A 58 17.78 6.65 6.46
N SER A 59 17.12 5.59 6.84
CA SER A 59 16.45 5.50 8.14
C SER A 59 16.65 4.13 8.79
N ASN A 60 17.03 4.14 10.06
CA ASN A 60 17.15 2.94 10.89
C ASN A 60 15.78 2.50 11.48
N GLU A 61 14.75 3.31 11.34
CA GLU A 61 13.38 2.97 11.74
C GLU A 61 12.79 1.85 10.88
N ILE A 62 13.28 1.71 9.65
CA ILE A 62 12.83 0.67 8.74
C ILE A 62 13.65 -0.58 9.00
N GLN A 63 13.01 -1.61 9.55
CA GLN A 63 13.64 -2.91 9.76
C GLN A 63 13.15 -3.90 8.71
N ILE A 64 14.11 -4.59 8.09
CA ILE A 64 13.85 -5.62 7.08
C ILE A 64 14.30 -6.96 7.70
N VAL A 65 13.34 -7.80 8.02
CA VAL A 65 13.59 -9.15 8.52
C VAL A 65 13.27 -10.13 7.41
N VAL A 66 14.25 -10.95 7.09
CA VAL A 66 14.11 -12.06 6.16
C VAL A 66 14.18 -13.33 6.98
N THR A 67 13.16 -14.15 6.93
CA THR A 67 13.16 -15.46 7.58
C THR A 67 13.90 -16.43 6.66
N ASP A 68 14.64 -17.34 7.26
CA ASP A 68 15.51 -18.28 6.56
C ASP A 68 14.92 -18.80 5.25
N ILE A 69 15.75 -18.78 4.22
CA ILE A 69 15.39 -19.19 2.88
C ILE A 69 15.11 -20.69 2.91
N ALA A 70 13.85 -21.04 2.88
CA ALA A 70 13.48 -22.42 2.65
C ALA A 70 14.01 -22.84 1.27
N GLY A 71 14.70 -23.97 1.19
CA GLY A 71 15.51 -24.46 0.10
C GLY A 71 14.95 -24.55 -1.33
N ASN A 72 13.99 -23.73 -1.71
CA ASN A 72 13.50 -23.55 -3.08
C ASN A 72 13.63 -22.08 -3.51
N GLY A 73 14.80 -21.56 -3.37
CA GLY A 73 15.54 -20.47 -3.96
C GLY A 73 14.83 -19.24 -4.54
N ALA A 74 13.59 -19.27 -4.86
CA ALA A 74 12.95 -18.16 -5.56
C ALA A 74 11.96 -17.34 -4.74
N VAL A 75 11.41 -17.88 -3.65
CA VAL A 75 10.38 -17.21 -2.84
C VAL A 75 10.88 -16.97 -1.43
N VAL A 76 11.06 -15.70 -1.10
CA VAL A 76 11.63 -15.26 0.18
C VAL A 76 10.57 -14.60 1.03
N PRO A 77 10.29 -15.12 2.25
CA PRO A 77 9.42 -14.41 3.18
C PRO A 77 10.16 -13.19 3.74
N ILE A 78 9.49 -12.04 3.69
CA ILE A 78 10.04 -10.76 4.14
C ILE A 78 9.04 -10.06 5.05
N LYS A 79 9.51 -9.62 6.20
CA LYS A 79 8.78 -8.78 7.12
C LYS A 79 9.44 -7.42 7.21
N ILE A 80 8.66 -6.38 6.96
CA ILE A 80 9.10 -4.99 7.02
C ILE A 80 8.33 -4.31 8.14
N THR A 81 9.04 -3.62 9.02
CA THR A 81 8.45 -2.76 10.04
C THR A 81 8.98 -1.35 9.89
N THR A 82 8.15 -0.35 10.13
CA THR A 82 8.49 1.07 9.91
C THR A 82 8.72 1.84 11.20
N GLY A 83 8.77 1.14 12.34
CA GLY A 83 9.02 1.74 13.64
C GLY A 83 8.04 2.88 13.96
N ALA A 84 8.58 4.05 14.25
CA ALA A 84 7.80 5.25 14.56
C ALA A 84 7.27 5.99 13.32
N LEU A 85 7.69 5.61 12.11
CA LEU A 85 7.23 6.26 10.87
C LEU A 85 5.77 5.93 10.61
N LYS A 86 4.96 6.97 10.45
CA LYS A 86 3.56 6.82 9.99
C LYS A 86 3.57 6.62 8.48
N ALA A 87 3.75 5.38 8.06
CA ALA A 87 3.89 5.05 6.66
C ALA A 87 2.57 5.21 5.89
N ASP A 88 2.59 5.98 4.81
CA ASP A 88 1.52 6.10 3.83
C ASP A 88 1.64 5.01 2.75
N SER A 89 2.87 4.68 2.38
CA SER A 89 3.14 3.57 1.47
C SER A 89 4.50 2.92 1.74
N ILE A 90 4.60 1.63 1.40
CA ILE A 90 5.83 0.82 1.47
C ILE A 90 6.06 0.21 0.08
N SER A 91 7.21 0.48 -0.51
CA SER A 91 7.64 -0.08 -1.79
C SER A 91 8.83 -1.00 -1.58
N ILE A 92 8.81 -2.17 -2.22
CA ILE A 92 9.89 -3.17 -2.16
C ILE A 92 10.54 -3.26 -3.53
N VAL A 93 11.83 -3.02 -3.59
CA VAL A 93 12.64 -3.05 -4.80
C VAL A 93 13.73 -4.11 -4.66
N ALA A 94 13.83 -5.02 -5.63
CA ALA A 94 14.87 -6.04 -5.71
C ALA A 94 15.82 -5.71 -6.86
N SER A 95 17.09 -5.49 -6.54
CA SER A 95 18.06 -4.88 -7.49
C SER A 95 18.36 -5.73 -8.72
N LYS A 96 18.27 -7.05 -8.64
CA LYS A 96 18.56 -7.96 -9.75
C LYS A 96 17.32 -8.56 -10.42
N ASN A 97 16.13 -8.15 -10.03
CA ASN A 97 14.94 -8.59 -10.74
C ASN A 97 14.82 -7.85 -12.08
N PRO A 98 14.31 -8.50 -13.15
CA PRO A 98 14.07 -7.85 -14.44
C PRO A 98 13.17 -6.62 -14.36
N VAL A 99 12.21 -6.64 -13.44
CA VAL A 99 11.44 -5.48 -12.99
C VAL A 99 11.75 -5.29 -11.53
N PRO A 100 12.55 -4.25 -11.18
CA PRO A 100 13.02 -4.07 -9.80
C PRO A 100 11.90 -3.81 -8.79
N LEU A 101 10.83 -3.10 -9.13
CA LEU A 101 9.70 -2.90 -8.22
C LEU A 101 8.89 -4.18 -8.09
N VAL A 102 9.08 -4.87 -6.96
CA VAL A 102 8.39 -6.12 -6.66
C VAL A 102 6.97 -5.88 -6.17
N ALA A 103 6.81 -4.91 -5.26
CA ALA A 103 5.50 -4.58 -4.68
C ALA A 103 5.46 -3.13 -4.17
N LYS A 104 4.27 -2.53 -4.20
CA LYS A 104 3.95 -1.29 -3.48
C LYS A 104 2.67 -1.49 -2.70
N PHE A 105 2.73 -1.25 -1.39
CA PHE A 105 1.61 -1.31 -0.46
C PHE A 105 1.22 0.11 -0.10
N VAL A 106 -0.03 0.46 -0.26
CA VAL A 106 -0.60 1.73 0.21
C VAL A 106 -1.35 1.43 1.50
N LEU A 107 -0.96 2.10 2.57
CA LEU A 107 -1.51 1.89 3.91
C LEU A 107 -2.62 2.90 4.15
N ILE A 108 -3.84 2.41 4.42
CA ILE A 108 -5.02 3.25 4.59
C ILE A 108 -5.61 3.05 5.97
N GLY A 109 -5.93 4.15 6.65
CA GLY A 109 -6.63 4.13 7.93
C GLY A 109 -5.78 3.61 9.08
N ARG A 110 -6.20 2.53 9.73
CA ARG A 110 -5.52 1.91 10.88
C ARG A 110 -4.59 0.76 10.46
N ALA A 111 -4.10 0.76 9.23
CA ALA A 111 -3.16 -0.26 8.80
C ALA A 111 -1.96 -0.30 9.74
N THR A 112 -1.49 -1.50 10.02
CA THR A 112 -0.30 -1.71 10.86
C THR A 112 0.93 -1.09 10.19
N GLN A 113 1.86 -0.59 10.99
CA GLN A 113 3.09 0.02 10.49
C GLN A 113 4.10 -1.05 10.05
N GLY A 114 3.68 -1.89 9.09
CA GLY A 114 4.52 -2.95 8.57
C GLY A 114 3.79 -3.84 7.57
N VAL A 115 4.56 -4.63 6.87
CA VAL A 115 4.09 -5.60 5.88
C VAL A 115 4.82 -6.92 6.09
N ASP A 116 4.06 -8.00 6.07
CA ASP A 116 4.57 -9.37 6.05
C ASP A 116 4.11 -10.02 4.73
N THR A 117 5.07 -10.41 3.91
CA THR A 117 4.78 -10.91 2.57
C THR A 117 5.85 -11.87 2.08
N ARG A 118 5.63 -12.44 0.90
CA ARG A 118 6.62 -13.26 0.20
C ARG A 118 6.94 -12.62 -1.14
N ILE A 119 8.22 -12.52 -1.46
CA ILE A 119 8.70 -11.95 -2.71
C ILE A 119 9.47 -12.99 -3.50
N LYS A 120 9.41 -12.89 -4.82
CA LYS A 120 10.21 -13.72 -5.72
C LYS A 120 11.46 -12.96 -6.12
N LEU A 121 12.61 -13.56 -5.92
CA LEU A 121 13.91 -13.05 -6.33
C LEU A 121 14.42 -13.84 -7.52
N ALA A 122 15.04 -13.15 -8.48
CA ALA A 122 15.70 -13.79 -9.60
C ALA A 122 17.08 -14.33 -9.22
N ASP A 123 17.76 -13.67 -8.30
CA ASP A 123 19.11 -13.99 -7.82
C ASP A 123 19.35 -13.32 -6.45
N SER A 124 20.46 -13.66 -5.80
CA SER A 124 20.97 -12.95 -4.64
C SER A 124 21.13 -11.48 -4.95
N CYS A 125 20.49 -10.61 -4.17
CA CYS A 125 20.44 -9.19 -4.49
C CYS A 125 20.19 -8.31 -3.28
N ASP A 126 20.38 -7.01 -3.49
CA ASP A 126 19.96 -6.00 -2.52
C ASP A 126 18.44 -5.81 -2.59
N ILE A 127 17.81 -5.89 -1.44
CA ILE A 127 16.45 -5.43 -1.24
C ILE A 127 16.50 -4.00 -0.71
N ILE A 128 15.82 -3.12 -1.43
CA ILE A 128 15.67 -1.72 -1.08
C ILE A 128 14.20 -1.50 -0.71
N VAL A 129 13.97 -1.07 0.51
CA VAL A 129 12.62 -0.71 0.99
C VAL A 129 12.51 0.79 1.02
N VAL A 130 11.53 1.34 0.33
CA VAL A 130 11.21 2.76 0.32
C VAL A 130 9.88 2.96 1.02
N VAL A 131 9.90 3.76 2.09
CA VAL A 131 8.73 4.13 2.88
C VAL A 131 8.41 5.59 2.63
N GLU A 132 7.19 5.85 2.22
CA GLU A 132 6.63 7.21 2.14
C GLU A 132 5.90 7.50 3.45
N ALA A 133 6.29 8.55 4.12
CA ALA A 133 5.68 9.03 5.36
C ALA A 133 5.75 10.56 5.42
N GLU A 134 4.64 11.22 5.74
CA GLU A 134 4.56 12.68 5.89
C GLU A 134 5.15 13.43 4.67
N ASN A 135 4.85 12.96 3.46
CA ASN A 135 5.34 13.52 2.20
C ASN A 135 6.88 13.50 2.02
N ARG A 136 7.56 12.61 2.73
CA ARG A 136 9.01 12.33 2.62
C ARG A 136 9.22 10.86 2.30
N PHE A 137 10.38 10.54 1.74
CA PHE A 137 10.77 9.17 1.44
C PHE A 137 11.94 8.76 2.33
N TYR A 138 11.78 7.61 2.96
CA TYR A 138 12.79 6.97 3.78
C TYR A 138 13.22 5.66 3.14
N VAL A 139 14.50 5.30 3.27
CA VAL A 139 15.04 4.11 2.63
C VAL A 139 15.86 3.29 3.61
N ALA A 140 15.69 1.96 3.52
CA ALA A 140 16.60 0.99 4.12
C ALA A 140 17.00 -0.04 3.07
N ARG A 141 18.17 -0.65 3.23
CA ARG A 141 18.70 -1.69 2.33
C ARG A 141 19.13 -2.89 3.12
N ARG A 142 18.93 -4.07 2.54
CA ARG A 142 19.42 -5.34 3.07
C ARG A 142 19.85 -6.25 1.92
N VAL A 143 21.04 -6.80 2.01
CA VAL A 143 21.51 -7.85 1.11
C VAL A 143 20.82 -9.15 1.47
N ILE A 144 20.30 -9.85 0.48
CA ILE A 144 19.72 -11.17 0.62
C ILE A 144 20.49 -12.13 -0.30
N GLU A 145 21.01 -13.18 0.31
CA GLU A 145 21.61 -14.29 -0.41
C GLU A 145 20.50 -15.32 -0.69
N ALA A 146 20.12 -15.47 -1.95
CA ALA A 146 19.25 -16.55 -2.35
C ALA A 146 20.09 -17.84 -2.38
N ALA A 147 19.72 -18.85 -1.61
CA ALA A 147 20.34 -20.15 -1.74
C ALA A 147 20.03 -20.68 -3.14
N THR A 148 21.01 -20.65 -4.00
CA THR A 148 21.03 -21.42 -5.23
C THR A 148 21.35 -22.86 -4.84
N ASP A 149 20.40 -23.59 -4.31
CA ASP A 149 20.53 -25.03 -4.25
C ASP A 149 20.58 -25.53 -5.68
N GLY A 150 21.80 -25.81 -6.11
CA GLY A 150 22.03 -26.51 -7.35
C GLY A 150 21.14 -27.74 -7.36
N CYS A 151 20.38 -27.94 -8.42
CA CYS A 151 19.85 -29.22 -8.76
C CYS A 151 21.04 -30.20 -8.77
N GLY A 152 21.27 -30.84 -7.61
CA GLY A 152 22.06 -32.05 -7.57
C GLY A 152 21.32 -33.09 -8.38
N ILE A 153 21.95 -33.53 -9.38
CA ILE A 153 21.66 -34.68 -10.25
C ILE A 153 21.34 -35.90 -9.40
#